data_5c6364a1a9853261ed9f30afd2bcc74d
#
_entry.id   5c6364a1a9853261ed9f30afd2bcc74d
#
_cell.length_a   1.000
_cell.length_b   1.000
_cell.length_c   1.000
_cell.angle_alpha   90.00
_cell.angle_beta   90.00
_cell.angle_gamma   90.00
#
_symmetry.space_group_name_H-M   'P 1'
#
loop_
_entity.id
_entity.type
_entity.pdbx_description
1 polymer ?
#
loop_
_entity_poly.entity_id
_entity_poly.type
_entity_poly.pdbx_seq_one_letter_code
_entity_poly.pdbx_strand_id
1 'polypeptide(L)'
;MHVASARRRLYRLAWPVLVAQLATISMMAIDTIVVGHSGTDNLAALAVGASIYVSVALAFSGVVQSLLPGVAHRLGRGDADQAAHLIRQAFWLVLLLAVVGDVILLNPGWMIRFAKLPGPVAALTADYLHILAFSLPASLGYRAFHAIAGGVGRTRPLMWLSLAQTSGHALLAPILADAISLGGLSIGFGLGALGAALSQAVLAWVICLSGVLVLWRSSHYRRLLGAAGLWPGRPDWRLQQHLLRVGVPMGLSYFVEISAFTLMAIFIARLGPEVLSGHRIVANISAMVYMFPLSLGTATAALVGQAEGARRPHEAEAVTWSAFRLAAGGSLLLAAGLWVFREPLAALGSPDPAVQEVAVGLIVYVAGYQLFDAVQTIAGFALRGYHVTLVPLGVHLTSFWAFGLGGGYWLAFEGLAVASIPPMGAAGFWCAALIATLVAAIGLVGLLFWVQLLKRREVSGRV
;
A
#
# COMPACT_ATOMS: atom_id res chain seq x y z
N MET A 1 21.62 22.80 2.01
CA MET A 1 21.43 21.95 0.78
C MET A 1 20.54 22.69 -0.20
N HIS A 2 20.95 22.86 -1.47
CA HIS A 2 20.09 23.54 -2.46
C HIS A 2 18.82 22.70 -2.73
N VAL A 3 17.66 23.33 -2.85
CA VAL A 3 16.35 22.70 -3.14
C VAL A 3 16.42 21.78 -4.38
N ALA A 4 17.23 22.15 -5.38
CA ALA A 4 17.46 21.35 -6.57
C ALA A 4 18.08 19.97 -6.27
N SER A 5 18.97 19.87 -5.28
CA SER A 5 19.59 18.59 -4.88
C SER A 5 18.59 17.68 -4.15
N ALA A 6 17.68 18.24 -3.35
CA ALA A 6 16.62 17.49 -2.68
C ALA A 6 15.62 16.89 -3.68
N ARG A 7 15.18 17.69 -4.68
CA ARG A 7 14.32 17.22 -5.77
C ARG A 7 14.92 16.05 -6.54
N ARG A 8 16.20 16.15 -6.90
CA ARG A 8 16.90 15.09 -7.65
C ARG A 8 17.01 13.80 -6.84
N ARG A 9 17.27 13.90 -5.52
CA ARG A 9 17.35 12.75 -4.62
C ARG A 9 15.97 12.09 -4.47
N LEU A 10 14.89 12.87 -4.25
CA LEU A 10 13.53 12.38 -4.18
C LEU A 10 13.12 11.64 -5.46
N TYR A 11 13.31 12.27 -6.62
CA TYR A 11 12.98 11.63 -7.89
C TYR A 11 13.75 10.32 -8.11
N ARG A 12 15.06 10.31 -7.82
CA ARG A 12 15.89 9.12 -7.98
C ARG A 12 15.46 7.95 -7.11
N LEU A 13 14.89 8.21 -5.93
CA LEU A 13 14.38 7.19 -5.02
C LEU A 13 12.93 6.81 -5.34
N ALA A 14 12.07 7.79 -5.65
CA ALA A 14 10.64 7.58 -5.87
C ALA A 14 10.34 6.84 -7.18
N TRP A 15 11.04 7.17 -8.27
CA TRP A 15 10.80 6.57 -9.59
C TRP A 15 10.85 5.04 -9.59
N PRO A 16 11.91 4.37 -9.06
CA PRO A 16 11.94 2.92 -9.04
C PRO A 16 10.87 2.30 -8.14
N VAL A 17 10.48 3.01 -7.06
CA VAL A 17 9.39 2.57 -6.17
C VAL A 17 8.05 2.69 -6.89
N LEU A 18 7.82 3.75 -7.68
CA LEU A 18 6.60 3.91 -8.47
C LEU A 18 6.43 2.76 -9.46
N VAL A 19 7.47 2.43 -10.21
CA VAL A 19 7.43 1.29 -11.15
C VAL A 19 7.16 -0.02 -10.41
N ALA A 20 7.81 -0.24 -9.26
CA ALA A 20 7.59 -1.42 -8.45
C ALA A 20 6.13 -1.52 -7.95
N GLN A 21 5.53 -0.41 -7.52
CA GLN A 21 4.15 -0.37 -7.04
C GLN A 21 3.14 -0.59 -8.18
N LEU A 22 3.35 0.05 -9.33
CA LEU A 22 2.51 -0.16 -10.52
C LEU A 22 2.58 -1.61 -11.00
N ALA A 23 3.75 -2.21 -11.02
CA ALA A 23 3.92 -3.63 -11.33
C ALA A 23 3.14 -4.51 -10.35
N THR A 24 3.21 -4.23 -9.06
CA THR A 24 2.50 -5.02 -8.03
C THR A 24 0.97 -4.92 -8.18
N ILE A 25 0.42 -3.72 -8.44
CA ILE A 25 -1.04 -3.58 -8.61
C ILE A 25 -1.53 -4.26 -9.89
N SER A 26 -0.70 -4.34 -10.93
CA SER A 26 -1.04 -5.04 -12.18
C SER A 26 -1.25 -6.55 -11.97
N MET A 27 -0.67 -7.17 -10.95
CA MET A 27 -0.89 -8.58 -10.65
C MET A 27 -2.35 -8.88 -10.31
N MET A 28 -3.07 -7.97 -9.63
CA MET A 28 -4.49 -8.15 -9.34
C MET A 28 -5.35 -8.16 -10.62
N ALA A 29 -4.98 -7.35 -11.60
CA ALA A 29 -5.65 -7.35 -12.90
C ALA A 29 -5.38 -8.66 -13.67
N ILE A 30 -4.15 -9.17 -13.63
CA ILE A 30 -3.78 -10.46 -14.23
C ILE A 30 -4.59 -11.58 -13.59
N ASP A 31 -4.68 -11.65 -12.27
CA ASP A 31 -5.48 -12.66 -11.56
C ASP A 31 -6.95 -12.64 -11.98
N THR A 32 -7.53 -11.43 -12.06
CA THR A 32 -8.94 -11.28 -12.45
C THR A 32 -9.19 -11.75 -13.88
N ILE A 33 -8.28 -11.44 -14.81
CA ILE A 33 -8.40 -11.85 -16.22
C ILE A 33 -8.23 -13.38 -16.33
N VAL A 34 -7.20 -13.93 -15.73
CA VAL A 34 -6.88 -15.36 -15.82
C VAL A 34 -7.98 -16.20 -15.18
N VAL A 35 -8.33 -15.90 -13.92
CA VAL A 35 -9.33 -16.70 -13.18
C VAL A 35 -10.75 -16.47 -13.71
N GLY A 36 -11.01 -15.33 -14.36
CA GLY A 36 -12.29 -15.03 -15.00
C GLY A 36 -12.72 -16.06 -16.04
N HIS A 37 -11.76 -16.75 -16.68
CA HIS A 37 -12.02 -17.82 -17.63
C HIS A 37 -12.29 -19.20 -16.97
N SER A 38 -11.94 -19.35 -15.69
CA SER A 38 -12.05 -20.63 -14.95
C SER A 38 -13.40 -20.84 -14.26
N GLY A 39 -14.39 -19.96 -14.50
CA GLY A 39 -15.76 -20.07 -13.99
C GLY A 39 -16.08 -19.16 -12.81
N THR A 40 -17.39 -18.99 -12.56
CA THR A 40 -17.93 -18.02 -11.57
C THR A 40 -17.52 -18.31 -10.14
N ASP A 41 -17.48 -19.59 -9.74
CA ASP A 41 -17.10 -19.99 -8.39
C ASP A 41 -15.64 -19.69 -8.10
N ASN A 42 -14.74 -19.91 -9.08
CA ASN A 42 -13.34 -19.54 -8.99
C ASN A 42 -13.15 -18.02 -8.86
N LEU A 43 -13.87 -17.25 -9.67
CA LEU A 43 -13.81 -15.79 -9.60
C LEU A 43 -14.36 -15.24 -8.28
N ALA A 44 -15.44 -15.84 -7.74
CA ALA A 44 -15.97 -15.48 -6.44
C ALA A 44 -15.00 -15.81 -5.30
N ALA A 45 -14.39 -17.00 -5.33
CA ALA A 45 -13.40 -17.42 -4.34
C ALA A 45 -12.15 -16.53 -4.40
N LEU A 46 -11.64 -16.19 -5.59
CA LEU A 46 -10.56 -15.22 -5.77
C LEU A 46 -10.92 -13.87 -5.15
N ALA A 47 -12.10 -13.33 -5.49
CA ALA A 47 -12.51 -12.00 -5.04
C ALA A 47 -12.56 -11.89 -3.50
N VAL A 48 -13.15 -12.89 -2.82
CA VAL A 48 -13.24 -12.90 -1.36
C VAL A 48 -11.91 -13.25 -0.73
N GLY A 49 -11.25 -14.31 -1.21
CA GLY A 49 -9.96 -14.77 -0.68
C GLY A 49 -8.87 -13.71 -0.82
N ALA A 50 -8.75 -13.07 -1.98
CA ALA A 50 -7.80 -11.98 -2.19
C ALA A 50 -8.10 -10.78 -1.27
N SER A 51 -9.36 -10.42 -1.07
CA SER A 51 -9.74 -9.31 -0.18
C SER A 51 -9.31 -9.58 1.27
N ILE A 52 -9.50 -10.81 1.76
CA ILE A 52 -9.08 -11.23 3.10
C ILE A 52 -7.56 -11.20 3.19
N TYR A 53 -6.86 -11.85 2.24
CA TYR A 53 -5.39 -11.90 2.24
C TYR A 53 -4.76 -10.51 2.17
N VAL A 54 -5.21 -9.65 1.26
CA VAL A 54 -4.69 -8.29 1.10
C VAL A 54 -4.89 -7.47 2.37
N SER A 55 -6.03 -7.60 3.04
CA SER A 55 -6.29 -6.90 4.31
C SER A 55 -5.29 -7.30 5.40
N VAL A 56 -5.04 -8.59 5.57
CA VAL A 56 -4.06 -9.12 6.53
C VAL A 56 -2.64 -8.72 6.12
N ALA A 57 -2.27 -8.95 4.86
CA ALA A 57 -0.92 -8.69 4.35
C ALA A 57 -0.56 -7.20 4.42
N LEU A 58 -1.49 -6.28 4.12
CA LEU A 58 -1.24 -4.84 4.19
C LEU A 58 -1.13 -4.33 5.61
N ALA A 59 -1.96 -4.82 6.55
CA ALA A 59 -1.84 -4.47 7.96
C ALA A 59 -0.44 -4.82 8.49
N PHE A 60 0.03 -6.05 8.24
CA PHE A 60 1.37 -6.48 8.67
C PHE A 60 2.49 -5.83 7.86
N SER A 61 2.30 -5.58 6.56
CA SER A 61 3.25 -4.80 5.76
C SER A 61 3.47 -3.41 6.32
N GLY A 62 2.42 -2.76 6.84
CA GLY A 62 2.53 -1.48 7.52
C GLY A 62 3.44 -1.54 8.75
N VAL A 63 3.35 -2.63 9.53
CA VAL A 63 4.26 -2.85 10.69
C VAL A 63 5.71 -3.02 10.21
N VAL A 64 5.94 -3.83 9.19
CA VAL A 64 7.28 -4.06 8.61
C VAL A 64 7.88 -2.77 8.04
N GLN A 65 7.06 -1.84 7.58
CA GLN A 65 7.52 -0.54 7.06
C GLN A 65 8.21 0.34 8.12
N SER A 66 8.09 0.03 9.42
CA SER A 66 8.86 0.70 10.49
C SER A 66 10.39 0.54 10.33
N LEU A 67 10.82 -0.49 9.61
CA LEU A 67 12.23 -0.71 9.27
C LEU A 67 12.80 0.43 8.40
N LEU A 68 12.00 1.04 7.53
CA LEU A 68 12.44 2.09 6.62
C LEU A 68 12.97 3.34 7.38
N PRO A 69 12.16 4.02 8.21
CA PRO A 69 12.67 5.14 9.00
C PRO A 69 13.72 4.70 10.01
N GLY A 70 13.61 3.49 10.57
CA GLY A 70 14.57 2.95 11.51
C GLY A 70 15.99 2.79 10.93
N VAL A 71 16.10 2.23 9.72
CA VAL A 71 17.39 2.11 8.99
C VAL A 71 17.87 3.48 8.55
N ALA A 72 17.00 4.30 7.97
CA ALA A 72 17.34 5.63 7.46
C ALA A 72 17.93 6.53 8.56
N HIS A 73 17.31 6.55 9.75
CA HIS A 73 17.75 7.35 10.89
C HIS A 73 19.15 6.91 11.40
N ARG A 74 19.39 5.60 11.56
CA ARG A 74 20.69 5.09 12.02
C ARG A 74 21.82 5.41 11.03
N LEU A 75 21.54 5.24 9.73
CA LEU A 75 22.51 5.63 8.67
C LEU A 75 22.73 7.14 8.66
N GLY A 76 21.71 7.94 8.92
CA GLY A 76 21.84 9.40 9.05
C GLY A 76 22.77 9.79 10.21
N ARG A 77 22.72 9.08 11.32
CA ARG A 77 23.60 9.25 12.49
C ARG A 77 25.05 8.81 12.23
N GLY A 78 25.32 8.14 11.12
CA GLY A 78 26.61 7.52 10.84
C GLY A 78 26.83 6.20 11.58
N ASP A 79 25.81 5.64 12.23
CA ASP A 79 25.87 4.42 13.02
C ASP A 79 25.54 3.20 12.15
N ALA A 80 26.53 2.79 11.34
CA ALA A 80 26.39 1.67 10.43
C ALA A 80 26.16 0.33 11.16
N ASP A 81 26.76 0.15 12.34
CA ASP A 81 26.65 -1.09 13.12
C ASP A 81 25.22 -1.27 13.66
N GLN A 82 24.63 -0.21 14.18
CA GLN A 82 23.24 -0.22 14.63
C GLN A 82 22.25 -0.38 13.46
N ALA A 83 22.55 0.18 12.30
CA ALA A 83 21.76 -0.07 11.09
C ALA A 83 21.85 -1.54 10.65
N ALA A 84 23.05 -2.12 10.67
CA ALA A 84 23.26 -3.53 10.38
C ALA A 84 22.55 -4.45 11.39
N HIS A 85 22.61 -4.11 12.68
CA HIS A 85 21.88 -4.83 13.72
C HIS A 85 20.38 -4.81 13.47
N LEU A 86 19.81 -3.65 13.15
CA LEU A 86 18.38 -3.52 12.81
C LEU A 86 18.01 -4.38 11.59
N ILE A 87 18.83 -4.37 10.54
CA ILE A 87 18.59 -5.18 9.33
C ILE A 87 18.58 -6.68 9.68
N ARG A 88 19.48 -7.15 10.52
CA ARG A 88 19.49 -8.55 10.98
C ARG A 88 18.24 -8.88 11.82
N GLN A 89 17.83 -7.97 12.68
CA GLN A 89 16.66 -8.13 13.54
C GLN A 89 15.33 -8.06 12.78
N ALA A 90 15.30 -7.57 11.54
CA ALA A 90 14.13 -7.62 10.66
C ALA A 90 13.63 -9.05 10.43
N PHE A 91 14.52 -10.06 10.47
CA PHE A 91 14.14 -11.48 10.39
C PHE A 91 13.14 -11.86 11.49
N TRP A 92 13.42 -11.49 12.74
CA TRP A 92 12.56 -11.83 13.88
C TRP A 92 11.21 -11.08 13.83
N LEU A 93 11.21 -9.83 13.35
CA LEU A 93 9.98 -9.07 13.15
C LEU A 93 9.10 -9.75 12.09
N VAL A 94 9.68 -10.11 10.95
CA VAL A 94 8.96 -10.79 9.87
C VAL A 94 8.44 -12.13 10.34
N LEU A 95 9.25 -12.93 11.04
CA LEU A 95 8.84 -14.23 11.57
C LEU A 95 7.67 -14.11 12.54
N LEU A 96 7.73 -13.16 13.49
CA LEU A 96 6.64 -12.92 14.43
C LEU A 96 5.34 -12.57 13.72
N LEU A 97 5.39 -11.64 12.77
CA LEU A 97 4.21 -11.19 12.04
C LEU A 97 3.69 -12.28 11.08
N ALA A 98 4.58 -13.05 10.47
CA ALA A 98 4.20 -14.18 9.63
C ALA A 98 3.44 -15.25 10.44
N VAL A 99 3.97 -15.65 11.61
CA VAL A 99 3.29 -16.63 12.47
C VAL A 99 1.89 -16.14 12.89
N VAL A 100 1.76 -14.86 13.29
CA VAL A 100 0.46 -14.31 13.66
C VAL A 100 -0.49 -14.27 12.45
N GLY A 101 0.00 -13.84 11.29
CA GLY A 101 -0.80 -13.77 10.06
C GLY A 101 -1.19 -15.16 9.54
N ASP A 102 -0.28 -16.13 9.60
CA ASP A 102 -0.56 -17.51 9.20
C ASP A 102 -1.59 -18.17 10.11
N VAL A 103 -1.56 -17.92 11.41
CA VAL A 103 -2.63 -18.38 12.33
C VAL A 103 -4.00 -17.82 11.90
N ILE A 104 -4.07 -16.59 11.46
CA ILE A 104 -5.32 -15.98 10.96
C ILE A 104 -5.75 -16.63 9.64
N LEU A 105 -4.84 -16.77 8.67
CA LEU A 105 -5.13 -17.26 7.33
C LEU A 105 -5.38 -18.77 7.26
N LEU A 106 -4.75 -19.55 8.16
CA LEU A 106 -4.99 -20.99 8.27
C LEU A 106 -6.28 -21.32 9.03
N ASN A 107 -6.90 -20.33 9.68
CA ASN A 107 -8.18 -20.51 10.37
C ASN A 107 -9.26 -19.56 9.79
N PRO A 108 -9.55 -19.61 8.46
CA PRO A 108 -10.42 -18.64 7.81
C PRO A 108 -11.91 -18.85 8.09
N GLY A 109 -12.28 -19.92 8.79
CA GLY A 109 -13.67 -20.37 8.96
C GLY A 109 -14.60 -19.31 9.56
N TRP A 110 -14.13 -18.45 10.45
CA TRP A 110 -14.93 -17.38 11.01
C TRP A 110 -15.20 -16.24 10.00
N MET A 111 -14.19 -15.89 9.15
CA MET A 111 -14.35 -14.88 8.11
C MET A 111 -15.26 -15.36 6.98
N ILE A 112 -15.12 -16.64 6.57
CA ILE A 112 -15.95 -17.29 5.55
C ILE A 112 -17.40 -17.36 6.02
N ARG A 113 -17.66 -17.73 7.28
CA ARG A 113 -19.01 -17.72 7.87
C ARG A 113 -19.61 -16.32 7.91
N PHE A 114 -18.81 -15.32 8.26
CA PHE A 114 -19.26 -13.93 8.24
C PHE A 114 -19.64 -13.46 6.82
N ALA A 115 -18.89 -13.89 5.81
CA ALA A 115 -19.15 -13.58 4.41
C ALA A 115 -20.36 -14.34 3.81
N LYS A 116 -20.94 -15.33 4.53
CA LYS A 116 -22.10 -16.15 4.12
C LYS A 116 -21.94 -16.77 2.72
N LEU A 117 -20.77 -17.31 2.42
CA LEU A 117 -20.46 -17.89 1.11
C LEU A 117 -21.20 -19.21 0.90
N PRO A 118 -21.65 -19.54 -0.35
CA PRO A 118 -22.11 -20.87 -0.72
C PRO A 118 -21.05 -21.94 -0.44
N GLY A 119 -21.46 -23.16 -0.09
CA GLY A 119 -20.55 -24.23 0.32
C GLY A 119 -19.36 -24.49 -0.61
N PRO A 120 -19.56 -24.63 -1.93
CA PRO A 120 -18.45 -24.83 -2.87
C PRO A 120 -17.47 -23.67 -2.91
N VAL A 121 -17.97 -22.42 -2.95
CA VAL A 121 -17.15 -21.20 -2.93
C VAL A 121 -16.43 -21.04 -1.59
N ALA A 122 -17.07 -21.41 -0.48
CA ALA A 122 -16.48 -21.37 0.86
C ALA A 122 -15.27 -22.31 0.98
N ALA A 123 -15.39 -23.55 0.49
CA ALA A 123 -14.29 -24.52 0.47
C ALA A 123 -13.12 -24.00 -0.40
N LEU A 124 -13.40 -23.55 -1.62
CA LEU A 124 -12.40 -23.03 -2.54
C LEU A 124 -11.71 -21.79 -1.98
N THR A 125 -12.43 -20.90 -1.29
CA THR A 125 -11.86 -19.73 -0.61
C THR A 125 -10.93 -20.15 0.53
N ALA A 126 -11.28 -21.19 1.30
CA ALA A 126 -10.42 -21.71 2.36
C ALA A 126 -9.11 -22.26 1.80
N ASP A 127 -9.17 -23.08 0.76
CA ASP A 127 -7.99 -23.66 0.10
C ASP A 127 -7.11 -22.56 -0.51
N TYR A 128 -7.70 -21.55 -1.14
CA TYR A 128 -7.02 -20.37 -1.66
C TYR A 128 -6.23 -19.64 -0.55
N LEU A 129 -6.86 -19.42 0.62
CA LEU A 129 -6.23 -18.77 1.75
C LEU A 129 -5.13 -19.63 2.39
N HIS A 130 -5.29 -20.94 2.44
CA HIS A 130 -4.24 -21.87 2.93
C HIS A 130 -2.98 -21.80 2.05
N ILE A 131 -3.14 -21.73 0.72
CA ILE A 131 -2.00 -21.54 -0.19
C ILE A 131 -1.35 -20.16 0.04
N LEU A 132 -2.14 -19.12 0.20
CA LEU A 132 -1.61 -17.77 0.41
C LEU A 132 -1.01 -17.59 1.81
N ALA A 133 -1.44 -18.35 2.83
CA ALA A 133 -0.77 -18.39 4.12
C ALA A 133 0.70 -18.78 3.93
N PHE A 134 0.99 -19.83 3.15
CA PHE A 134 2.37 -20.20 2.84
C PHE A 134 3.17 -19.09 2.12
N SER A 135 2.50 -18.18 1.40
CA SER A 135 3.15 -17.04 0.75
C SER A 135 3.42 -15.85 1.68
N LEU A 136 2.70 -15.74 2.80
CA LEU A 136 2.75 -14.56 3.66
C LEU A 136 4.13 -14.30 4.26
N PRO A 137 4.88 -15.29 4.78
CA PRO A 137 6.24 -15.09 5.29
C PRO A 137 7.17 -14.49 4.22
N ALA A 138 7.09 -15.02 2.99
CA ALA A 138 7.88 -14.53 1.86
C ALA A 138 7.48 -13.12 1.44
N SER A 139 6.19 -12.85 1.40
CA SER A 139 5.66 -11.52 1.07
C SER A 139 6.11 -10.47 2.09
N LEU A 140 6.04 -10.78 3.39
CA LEU A 140 6.54 -9.89 4.46
C LEU A 140 8.07 -9.78 4.43
N GLY A 141 8.80 -10.85 4.10
CA GLY A 141 10.24 -10.84 3.88
C GLY A 141 10.64 -9.89 2.74
N TYR A 142 9.92 -9.94 1.62
CA TYR A 142 10.13 -8.99 0.52
C TYR A 142 9.77 -7.55 0.91
N ARG A 143 8.72 -7.34 1.72
CA ARG A 143 8.38 -6.01 2.27
C ARG A 143 9.47 -5.49 3.20
N ALA A 144 10.12 -6.36 3.99
CA ALA A 144 11.28 -5.99 4.80
C ALA A 144 12.47 -5.56 3.91
N PHE A 145 12.77 -6.33 2.86
CA PHE A 145 13.77 -5.93 1.87
C PHE A 145 13.44 -4.57 1.24
N HIS A 146 12.17 -4.33 0.88
CA HIS A 146 11.69 -3.05 0.35
C HIS A 146 11.95 -1.90 1.33
N ALA A 147 11.60 -2.08 2.61
CA ALA A 147 11.81 -1.08 3.65
C ALA A 147 13.31 -0.80 3.89
N ILE A 148 14.14 -1.85 3.94
CA ILE A 148 15.60 -1.76 4.09
C ILE A 148 16.22 -1.02 2.90
N ALA A 149 15.89 -1.42 1.68
CA ALA A 149 16.42 -0.82 0.46
C ALA A 149 16.02 0.66 0.33
N GLY A 150 14.78 0.99 0.73
CA GLY A 150 14.29 2.37 0.84
C GLY A 150 15.07 3.18 1.86
N GLY A 151 15.25 2.66 3.08
CA GLY A 151 15.99 3.32 4.17
C GLY A 151 17.48 3.54 3.84
N VAL A 152 18.10 2.60 3.14
CA VAL A 152 19.49 2.71 2.62
C VAL A 152 19.57 3.69 1.42
N GLY A 153 18.45 3.96 0.74
CA GLY A 153 18.39 4.81 -0.44
C GLY A 153 18.79 4.10 -1.75
N ARG A 154 18.59 2.79 -1.83
CA ARG A 154 18.87 1.97 -3.02
C ARG A 154 17.64 1.25 -3.52
N THR A 155 16.78 1.96 -4.22
CA THR A 155 15.45 1.47 -4.65
C THR A 155 15.44 0.77 -6.03
N ARG A 156 16.50 0.86 -6.84
CA ARG A 156 16.56 0.23 -8.17
C ARG A 156 16.36 -1.29 -8.15
N PRO A 157 16.96 -2.07 -7.23
CA PRO A 157 16.68 -3.51 -7.15
C PRO A 157 15.22 -3.84 -6.92
N LEU A 158 14.47 -2.99 -6.19
CA LEU A 158 13.04 -3.17 -5.96
C LEU A 158 12.26 -3.17 -7.28
N MET A 159 12.57 -2.21 -8.15
CA MET A 159 11.93 -2.09 -9.46
C MET A 159 12.11 -3.36 -10.30
N TRP A 160 13.36 -3.83 -10.41
CA TRP A 160 13.66 -5.01 -11.22
C TRP A 160 13.04 -6.28 -10.66
N LEU A 161 13.05 -6.45 -9.33
CA LEU A 161 12.44 -7.61 -8.68
C LEU A 161 10.91 -7.58 -8.82
N SER A 162 10.26 -6.42 -8.64
CA SER A 162 8.81 -6.32 -8.84
C SER A 162 8.40 -6.55 -10.29
N LEU A 163 9.16 -6.04 -11.27
CA LEU A 163 8.92 -6.31 -12.68
C LEU A 163 9.09 -7.80 -12.99
N ALA A 164 10.14 -8.43 -12.48
CA ALA A 164 10.35 -9.87 -12.65
C ALA A 164 9.21 -10.68 -12.02
N GLN A 165 8.72 -10.27 -10.84
CA GLN A 165 7.58 -10.91 -10.17
C GLN A 165 6.32 -10.81 -11.04
N THR A 166 5.97 -9.61 -11.48
CA THR A 166 4.75 -9.38 -12.28
C THR A 166 4.83 -10.12 -13.62
N SER A 167 5.98 -10.06 -14.31
CA SER A 167 6.18 -10.79 -15.58
C SER A 167 6.14 -12.30 -15.35
N GLY A 168 6.77 -12.80 -14.30
CA GLY A 168 6.71 -14.22 -13.93
C GLY A 168 5.28 -14.67 -13.60
N HIS A 169 4.51 -13.81 -12.90
CA HIS A 169 3.10 -14.08 -12.59
C HIS A 169 2.22 -14.10 -13.84
N ALA A 170 2.42 -13.16 -14.76
CA ALA A 170 1.72 -13.11 -16.03
C ALA A 170 1.96 -14.34 -16.90
N LEU A 171 3.11 -15.02 -16.74
CA LEU A 171 3.43 -16.27 -17.44
C LEU A 171 2.93 -17.51 -16.68
N LEU A 172 3.14 -17.54 -15.37
CA LEU A 172 2.89 -18.73 -14.55
C LEU A 172 1.41 -18.89 -14.17
N ALA A 173 0.70 -17.79 -13.92
CA ALA A 173 -0.71 -17.84 -13.49
C ALA A 173 -1.62 -18.48 -14.55
N PRO A 174 -1.56 -18.14 -15.86
CA PRO A 174 -2.35 -18.81 -16.88
C PRO A 174 -2.03 -20.31 -17.00
N ILE A 175 -0.76 -20.70 -16.87
CA ILE A 175 -0.34 -22.12 -16.94
C ILE A 175 -0.94 -22.92 -15.79
N LEU A 176 -1.01 -22.35 -14.59
CA LEU A 176 -1.53 -23.05 -13.42
C LEU A 176 -3.05 -22.96 -13.31
N ALA A 177 -3.66 -21.82 -13.67
CA ALA A 177 -5.08 -21.59 -13.52
C ALA A 177 -5.91 -22.18 -14.65
N ASP A 178 -5.45 -22.06 -15.92
CA ASP A 178 -6.22 -22.46 -17.09
C ASP A 178 -5.72 -23.80 -17.67
N ALA A 179 -6.64 -24.55 -18.28
CA ALA A 179 -6.31 -25.64 -19.18
C ALA A 179 -6.28 -25.09 -20.60
N ILE A 180 -5.15 -24.54 -21.05
CA ILE A 180 -4.99 -23.99 -22.39
C ILE A 180 -4.85 -25.13 -23.38
N SER A 181 -5.81 -25.34 -24.26
CA SER A 181 -5.70 -26.30 -25.39
C SER A 181 -5.18 -25.58 -26.62
N LEU A 182 -3.94 -25.85 -27.00
CA LEU A 182 -3.32 -25.41 -28.25
C LEU A 182 -3.18 -26.61 -29.19
N GLY A 183 -4.01 -26.65 -30.25
CA GLY A 183 -3.90 -27.65 -31.31
C GLY A 183 -4.06 -29.12 -30.86
N GLY A 184 -4.90 -29.37 -29.82
CA GLY A 184 -5.12 -30.72 -29.29
C GLY A 184 -4.18 -31.12 -28.15
N LEU A 185 -3.22 -30.28 -27.79
CA LEU A 185 -2.37 -30.43 -26.61
C LEU A 185 -2.92 -29.54 -25.48
N SER A 186 -3.40 -30.14 -24.38
CA SER A 186 -3.78 -29.38 -23.19
C SER A 186 -2.51 -29.01 -22.42
N ILE A 187 -2.14 -27.73 -22.47
CA ILE A 187 -1.05 -27.14 -21.70
C ILE A 187 -1.68 -26.38 -20.55
N GLY A 188 -1.53 -26.87 -19.33
CA GLY A 188 -2.03 -26.20 -18.14
C GLY A 188 -2.68 -27.18 -17.16
N PHE A 189 -2.80 -26.72 -15.91
CA PHE A 189 -3.25 -27.57 -14.80
C PHE A 189 -4.75 -27.41 -14.48
N GLY A 190 -5.40 -26.34 -14.98
CA GLY A 190 -6.84 -26.08 -14.76
C GLY A 190 -7.23 -25.88 -13.31
N LEU A 191 -6.34 -25.33 -12.48
CA LEU A 191 -6.55 -25.17 -11.02
C LEU A 191 -7.39 -23.93 -10.67
N GLY A 192 -7.78 -23.10 -11.64
CA GLY A 192 -8.57 -21.90 -11.42
C GLY A 192 -7.95 -20.94 -10.42
N ALA A 193 -8.72 -20.54 -9.41
CA ALA A 193 -8.26 -19.62 -8.36
C ALA A 193 -7.06 -20.17 -7.58
N LEU A 194 -7.00 -21.49 -7.35
CA LEU A 194 -5.86 -22.12 -6.64
C LEU A 194 -4.58 -22.03 -7.45
N GLY A 195 -4.66 -22.09 -8.79
CA GLY A 195 -3.53 -21.91 -9.68
C GLY A 195 -2.94 -20.50 -9.59
N ALA A 196 -3.79 -19.47 -9.56
CA ALA A 196 -3.38 -18.09 -9.35
C ALA A 196 -2.70 -17.91 -7.97
N ALA A 197 -3.29 -18.47 -6.90
CA ALA A 197 -2.71 -18.46 -5.56
C ALA A 197 -1.33 -19.15 -5.51
N LEU A 198 -1.17 -20.30 -6.18
CA LEU A 198 0.08 -21.04 -6.26
C LEU A 198 1.16 -20.25 -7.00
N SER A 199 0.81 -19.64 -8.14
CA SER A 199 1.70 -18.74 -8.87
C SER A 199 2.19 -17.60 -7.97
N GLN A 200 1.28 -16.94 -7.25
CA GLN A 200 1.63 -15.87 -6.32
C GLN A 200 2.54 -16.38 -5.21
N ALA A 201 2.26 -17.56 -4.62
CA ALA A 201 3.04 -18.12 -3.53
C ALA A 201 4.47 -18.48 -3.99
N VAL A 202 4.62 -19.17 -5.11
CA VAL A 202 5.94 -19.53 -5.66
C VAL A 202 6.76 -18.27 -5.95
N LEU A 203 6.17 -17.28 -6.61
CA LEU A 203 6.88 -16.05 -6.96
C LEU A 203 7.20 -15.20 -5.74
N ALA A 204 6.35 -15.18 -4.70
CA ALA A 204 6.66 -14.51 -3.45
C ALA A 204 7.96 -15.06 -2.83
N TRP A 205 8.13 -16.38 -2.80
CA TRP A 205 9.37 -17.01 -2.33
C TRP A 205 10.56 -16.73 -3.23
N VAL A 206 10.42 -16.84 -4.54
CA VAL A 206 11.49 -16.53 -5.50
C VAL A 206 11.99 -15.10 -5.32
N ILE A 207 11.07 -14.14 -5.20
CA ILE A 207 11.44 -12.73 -5.04
C ILE A 207 11.99 -12.41 -3.65
N CYS A 208 11.44 -13.02 -2.60
CA CYS A 208 11.99 -12.88 -1.25
C CYS A 208 13.44 -13.38 -1.20
N LEU A 209 13.70 -14.59 -1.70
CA LEU A 209 15.04 -15.17 -1.77
C LEU A 209 15.97 -14.32 -2.66
N SER A 210 15.48 -13.80 -3.76
CA SER A 210 16.22 -12.86 -4.61
C SER A 210 16.57 -11.57 -3.87
N GLY A 211 15.66 -11.03 -3.05
CA GLY A 211 15.93 -9.89 -2.18
C GLY A 211 17.02 -10.20 -1.15
N VAL A 212 16.96 -11.34 -0.49
CA VAL A 212 18.00 -11.83 0.42
C VAL A 212 19.34 -12.00 -0.32
N LEU A 213 19.33 -12.55 -1.53
CA LEU A 213 20.53 -12.70 -2.36
C LEU A 213 21.14 -11.33 -2.72
N VAL A 214 20.32 -10.32 -3.01
CA VAL A 214 20.80 -8.95 -3.24
C VAL A 214 21.48 -8.38 -1.99
N LEU A 215 20.89 -8.59 -0.80
CA LEU A 215 21.50 -8.17 0.47
C LEU A 215 22.84 -8.88 0.72
N TRP A 216 22.90 -10.15 0.37
CA TRP A 216 24.11 -10.98 0.58
C TRP A 216 25.22 -10.71 -0.43
N ARG A 217 24.90 -10.57 -1.73
CA ARG A 217 25.90 -10.45 -2.81
C ARG A 217 26.36 -9.02 -3.09
N SER A 218 25.52 -8.02 -2.84
CA SER A 218 25.87 -6.64 -3.15
C SER A 218 27.01 -6.13 -2.24
N SER A 219 28.07 -5.62 -2.85
CA SER A 219 29.24 -5.07 -2.15
C SER A 219 28.89 -3.96 -1.15
N HIS A 220 27.82 -3.20 -1.44
CA HIS A 220 27.34 -2.15 -0.54
C HIS A 220 26.74 -2.72 0.75
N TYR A 221 25.83 -3.69 0.63
CA TYR A 221 25.22 -4.32 1.80
C TYR A 221 26.21 -5.17 2.59
N ARG A 222 27.13 -5.86 1.90
CA ARG A 222 28.21 -6.60 2.59
C ARG A 222 29.09 -5.71 3.44
N ARG A 223 29.43 -4.50 2.96
CA ARG A 223 30.18 -3.52 3.75
C ARG A 223 29.37 -3.01 4.94
N LEU A 224 28.07 -2.78 4.74
CA LEU A 224 27.18 -2.33 5.81
C LEU A 224 26.98 -3.43 6.88
N LEU A 225 26.79 -4.67 6.48
CA LEU A 225 26.51 -5.80 7.39
C LEU A 225 27.76 -6.34 8.10
N GLY A 226 28.94 -6.05 7.57
CA GLY A 226 30.22 -6.47 8.15
C GLY A 226 30.40 -8.00 8.15
N ALA A 227 31.25 -8.49 9.04
CA ALA A 227 31.61 -9.92 9.13
C ALA A 227 30.44 -10.82 9.56
N ALA A 228 29.49 -10.33 10.35
CA ALA A 228 28.33 -11.10 10.79
C ALA A 228 27.32 -11.35 9.66
N GLY A 229 27.41 -10.66 8.53
CA GLY A 229 26.51 -10.81 7.38
C GLY A 229 25.04 -10.64 7.75
N LEU A 230 24.19 -11.54 7.24
CA LEU A 230 22.73 -11.56 7.49
C LEU A 230 22.33 -12.42 8.69
N TRP A 231 23.29 -13.00 9.44
CA TRP A 231 22.94 -13.87 10.58
C TRP A 231 22.13 -13.09 11.62
N PRO A 232 20.88 -13.51 11.95
CA PRO A 232 19.97 -12.70 12.78
C PRO A 232 20.39 -12.66 14.25
N GLY A 233 21.18 -13.64 14.71
CA GLY A 233 21.53 -13.78 16.13
C GLY A 233 20.31 -14.05 17.00
N ARG A 234 20.42 -13.73 18.30
CA ARG A 234 19.28 -13.81 19.22
C ARG A 234 18.33 -12.62 19.01
N PRO A 235 17.00 -12.79 19.27
CA PRO A 235 16.05 -11.69 19.17
C PRO A 235 16.36 -10.62 20.23
N ASP A 236 16.46 -9.39 19.77
CA ASP A 236 16.55 -8.21 20.66
C ASP A 236 15.14 -7.69 20.94
N TRP A 237 14.57 -8.14 22.07
CA TRP A 237 13.19 -7.80 22.44
C TRP A 237 12.95 -6.30 22.64
N ARG A 238 13.95 -5.54 23.07
CA ARG A 238 13.84 -4.07 23.21
C ARG A 238 13.68 -3.42 21.85
N LEU A 239 14.47 -3.87 20.89
CA LEU A 239 14.38 -3.38 19.52
C LEU A 239 13.06 -3.85 18.86
N GLN A 240 12.63 -5.09 19.07
CA GLN A 240 11.34 -5.58 18.56
C GLN A 240 10.17 -4.76 19.12
N GLN A 241 10.14 -4.51 20.43
CA GLN A 241 9.12 -3.65 21.05
C GLN A 241 9.13 -2.24 20.47
N HIS A 242 10.30 -1.66 20.22
CA HIS A 242 10.40 -0.35 19.57
C HIS A 242 9.83 -0.37 18.14
N LEU A 243 10.20 -1.39 17.35
CA LEU A 243 9.68 -1.55 15.97
C LEU A 243 8.16 -1.75 15.97
N LEU A 244 7.62 -2.54 16.89
CA LEU A 244 6.18 -2.74 17.02
C LEU A 244 5.47 -1.44 17.47
N ARG A 245 6.04 -0.70 18.42
CA ARG A 245 5.47 0.58 18.88
C ARG A 245 5.35 1.61 17.76
N VAL A 246 6.30 1.64 16.84
CA VAL A 246 6.26 2.53 15.66
C VAL A 246 5.41 1.91 14.55
N GLY A 247 5.56 0.61 14.31
CA GLY A 247 4.98 -0.09 13.17
C GLY A 247 3.49 -0.41 13.31
N VAL A 248 3.03 -0.80 14.52
CA VAL A 248 1.61 -1.12 14.72
C VAL A 248 0.69 0.05 14.37
N PRO A 249 0.94 1.30 14.83
CA PRO A 249 0.15 2.44 14.38
C PRO A 249 0.22 2.66 12.86
N MET A 250 1.36 2.39 12.21
CA MET A 250 1.47 2.46 10.75
C MET A 250 0.60 1.42 10.05
N GLY A 251 0.64 0.17 10.52
CA GLY A 251 -0.20 -0.92 10.00
C GLY A 251 -1.68 -0.65 10.19
N LEU A 252 -2.06 -0.18 11.39
CA LEU A 252 -3.43 0.20 11.69
C LEU A 252 -3.92 1.38 10.83
N SER A 253 -3.05 2.35 10.50
CA SER A 253 -3.41 3.44 9.58
C SER A 253 -3.78 2.91 8.20
N TYR A 254 -3.02 1.95 7.65
CA TYR A 254 -3.38 1.29 6.39
C TYR A 254 -4.69 0.49 6.50
N PHE A 255 -4.86 -0.23 7.61
CA PHE A 255 -6.10 -0.98 7.85
C PHE A 255 -7.33 -0.07 7.92
N VAL A 256 -7.22 1.07 8.62
CA VAL A 256 -8.29 2.08 8.72
C VAL A 256 -8.68 2.59 7.34
N GLU A 257 -7.70 2.95 6.51
CA GLU A 257 -7.93 3.45 5.15
C GLU A 257 -8.62 2.40 4.27
N ILE A 258 -8.06 1.18 4.21
CA ILE A 258 -8.60 0.10 3.37
C ILE A 258 -9.99 -0.33 3.83
N SER A 259 -10.20 -0.47 5.15
CA SER A 259 -11.50 -0.87 5.68
C SER A 259 -12.57 0.19 5.41
N ALA A 260 -12.24 1.49 5.44
CA ALA A 260 -13.16 2.55 5.07
C ALA A 260 -13.62 2.42 3.60
N PHE A 261 -12.70 2.19 2.66
CA PHE A 261 -13.03 1.96 1.25
C PHE A 261 -13.80 0.66 1.02
N THR A 262 -13.49 -0.41 1.75
CA THR A 262 -14.21 -1.68 1.67
C THR A 262 -15.64 -1.54 2.16
N LEU A 263 -15.86 -0.88 3.30
CA LEU A 263 -17.19 -0.62 3.83
C LEU A 263 -18.00 0.33 2.94
N MET A 264 -17.34 1.34 2.36
CA MET A 264 -17.93 2.22 1.36
C MET A 264 -18.49 1.42 0.17
N ALA A 265 -17.73 0.47 -0.38
CA ALA A 265 -18.17 -0.39 -1.47
C ALA A 265 -19.38 -1.26 -1.05
N ILE A 266 -19.42 -1.77 0.19
CA ILE A 266 -20.55 -2.54 0.74
C ILE A 266 -21.82 -1.68 0.83
N PHE A 267 -21.70 -0.43 1.26
CA PHE A 267 -22.84 0.47 1.31
C PHE A 267 -23.30 0.89 -0.10
N ILE A 268 -22.40 1.16 -1.02
CA ILE A 268 -22.71 1.49 -2.42
C ILE A 268 -23.43 0.32 -3.11
N ALA A 269 -23.12 -0.93 -2.75
CA ALA A 269 -23.81 -2.11 -3.29
C ALA A 269 -25.35 -2.08 -3.09
N ARG A 270 -25.85 -1.36 -2.07
CA ARG A 270 -27.29 -1.17 -1.84
C ARG A 270 -27.96 -0.26 -2.88
N LEU A 271 -27.18 0.51 -3.65
CA LEU A 271 -27.68 1.43 -4.67
C LEU A 271 -27.88 0.75 -6.03
N GLY A 272 -27.51 -0.53 -6.15
CA GLY A 272 -27.68 -1.33 -7.36
C GLY A 272 -26.36 -1.72 -8.04
N PRO A 273 -26.41 -2.73 -8.93
CA PRO A 273 -25.23 -3.32 -9.54
C PRO A 273 -24.51 -2.36 -10.49
N GLU A 274 -25.22 -1.51 -11.21
CA GLU A 274 -24.65 -0.53 -12.14
C GLU A 274 -23.82 0.51 -11.37
N VAL A 275 -24.36 1.04 -10.26
CA VAL A 275 -23.69 2.02 -9.40
C VAL A 275 -22.44 1.41 -8.75
N LEU A 276 -22.54 0.16 -8.28
CA LEU A 276 -21.41 -0.57 -7.71
C LEU A 276 -20.31 -0.81 -8.75
N SER A 277 -20.70 -1.16 -9.99
CA SER A 277 -19.74 -1.39 -11.08
C SER A 277 -19.02 -0.10 -11.46
N GLY A 278 -19.75 1.02 -11.58
CA GLY A 278 -19.16 2.33 -11.81
C GLY A 278 -18.21 2.74 -10.69
N HIS A 279 -18.60 2.55 -9.42
CA HIS A 279 -17.73 2.78 -8.26
C HIS A 279 -16.45 1.93 -8.32
N ARG A 280 -16.52 0.65 -8.69
CA ARG A 280 -15.35 -0.23 -8.79
C ARG A 280 -14.33 0.25 -9.83
N ILE A 281 -14.81 0.70 -10.99
CA ILE A 281 -13.94 1.30 -12.03
C ILE A 281 -13.17 2.48 -11.42
N VAL A 282 -13.88 3.38 -10.76
CA VAL A 282 -13.33 4.60 -10.16
C VAL A 282 -12.37 4.29 -9.02
N ALA A 283 -12.70 3.32 -8.17
CA ALA A 283 -11.84 2.89 -7.07
C ALA A 283 -10.51 2.28 -7.59
N ASN A 284 -10.54 1.50 -8.67
CA ASN A 284 -9.34 0.96 -9.32
C ASN A 284 -8.47 2.09 -9.91
N ILE A 285 -9.08 3.07 -10.60
CA ILE A 285 -8.37 4.24 -11.11
C ILE A 285 -7.70 5.01 -9.95
N SER A 286 -8.45 5.27 -8.88
CA SER A 286 -7.94 5.94 -7.68
C SER A 286 -6.75 5.22 -7.07
N ALA A 287 -6.83 3.87 -6.94
CA ALA A 287 -5.74 3.06 -6.43
C ALA A 287 -4.47 3.13 -7.30
N MET A 288 -4.62 3.15 -8.63
CA MET A 288 -3.46 3.28 -9.54
C MET A 288 -2.80 4.66 -9.43
N VAL A 289 -3.61 5.71 -9.38
CA VAL A 289 -3.11 7.10 -9.28
C VAL A 289 -2.45 7.34 -7.93
N TYR A 290 -2.94 6.71 -6.87
CA TYR A 290 -2.34 6.74 -5.52
C TYR A 290 -0.91 6.19 -5.47
N MET A 291 -0.50 5.32 -6.39
CA MET A 291 0.88 4.81 -6.41
C MET A 291 1.92 5.92 -6.58
N PHE A 292 1.55 7.04 -7.20
CA PHE A 292 2.44 8.20 -7.36
C PHE A 292 2.76 8.87 -6.00
N PRO A 293 1.80 9.40 -5.22
CA PRO A 293 2.10 9.98 -3.91
C PRO A 293 2.68 8.98 -2.93
N LEU A 294 2.28 7.71 -2.97
CA LEU A 294 2.83 6.64 -2.13
C LEU A 294 4.33 6.43 -2.36
N SER A 295 4.77 6.41 -3.63
CA SER A 295 6.18 6.25 -3.98
C SER A 295 7.02 7.44 -3.55
N LEU A 296 6.50 8.64 -3.75
CA LEU A 296 7.14 9.88 -3.34
C LEU A 296 7.19 10.01 -1.80
N GLY A 297 6.12 9.60 -1.11
CA GLY A 297 6.05 9.52 0.34
C GLY A 297 7.11 8.58 0.91
N THR A 298 7.27 7.38 0.33
CA THR A 298 8.30 6.42 0.73
C THR A 298 9.72 7.02 0.63
N ALA A 299 10.02 7.71 -0.47
CA ALA A 299 11.29 8.43 -0.64
C ALA A 299 11.44 9.58 0.38
N THR A 300 10.35 10.27 0.69
CA THR A 300 10.32 11.35 1.70
C THR A 300 10.65 10.82 3.08
N ALA A 301 10.00 9.73 3.52
CA ALA A 301 10.26 9.11 4.82
C ALA A 301 11.73 8.69 4.97
N ALA A 302 12.33 8.13 3.91
CA ALA A 302 13.74 7.74 3.91
C ALA A 302 14.67 8.94 4.07
N LEU A 303 14.48 9.99 3.27
CA LEU A 303 15.35 11.15 3.29
C LEU A 303 15.16 12.03 4.54
N VAL A 304 13.95 12.16 5.04
CA VAL A 304 13.65 12.85 6.31
C VAL A 304 14.27 12.07 7.46
N GLY A 305 14.13 10.73 7.51
CA GLY A 305 14.75 9.90 8.53
C GLY A 305 16.28 10.00 8.54
N GLN A 306 16.93 10.04 7.35
CA GLN A 306 18.37 10.27 7.24
C GLN A 306 18.77 11.66 7.74
N ALA A 307 18.03 12.71 7.39
CA ALA A 307 18.33 14.07 7.82
C ALA A 307 18.12 14.26 9.34
N GLU A 308 17.06 13.66 9.88
CA GLU A 308 16.77 13.64 11.32
C GLU A 308 17.89 12.93 12.09
N GLY A 309 18.30 11.73 11.65
CA GLY A 309 19.42 11.00 12.23
C GLY A 309 20.72 11.81 12.22
N ALA A 310 20.97 12.56 11.17
CA ALA A 310 22.12 13.45 11.04
C ALA A 310 22.00 14.77 11.83
N ARG A 311 20.90 14.99 12.56
CA ARG A 311 20.58 16.24 13.26
C ARG A 311 20.58 17.48 12.35
N ARG A 312 20.02 17.33 11.15
CA ARG A 312 19.96 18.39 10.11
C ARG A 312 18.50 18.79 9.84
N PRO A 313 17.81 19.51 10.73
CA PRO A 313 16.40 19.82 10.61
C PRO A 313 16.08 20.62 9.33
N HIS A 314 16.92 21.55 8.93
CA HIS A 314 16.72 22.31 7.67
C HIS A 314 16.81 21.44 6.43
N GLU A 315 17.58 20.35 6.44
CA GLU A 315 17.62 19.40 5.33
C GLU A 315 16.32 18.58 5.28
N ALA A 316 15.83 18.11 6.43
CA ALA A 316 14.55 17.39 6.55
C ALA A 316 13.37 18.24 6.03
N GLU A 317 13.35 19.52 6.38
CA GLU A 317 12.33 20.46 5.90
C GLU A 317 12.44 20.70 4.39
N ALA A 318 13.65 20.92 3.87
CA ALA A 318 13.88 21.13 2.44
C ALA A 318 13.42 19.92 1.61
N VAL A 319 13.64 18.69 2.12
CA VAL A 319 13.14 17.45 1.53
C VAL A 319 11.60 17.44 1.55
N THR A 320 11.00 17.71 2.70
CA THR A 320 9.54 17.71 2.88
C THR A 320 8.85 18.69 1.94
N TRP A 321 9.32 19.95 1.91
CA TRP A 321 8.77 20.97 1.00
C TRP A 321 8.98 20.65 -0.48
N SER A 322 10.11 20.03 -0.82
CA SER A 322 10.36 19.57 -2.18
C SER A 322 9.40 18.44 -2.56
N ALA A 323 9.10 17.54 -1.63
CA ALA A 323 8.13 16.46 -1.82
C ALA A 323 6.70 17.01 -1.99
N PHE A 324 6.27 17.97 -1.18
CA PHE A 324 4.97 18.62 -1.35
C PHE A 324 4.81 19.28 -2.73
N ARG A 325 5.84 20.01 -3.19
CA ARG A 325 5.79 20.65 -4.51
C ARG A 325 5.71 19.63 -5.65
N LEU A 326 6.47 18.54 -5.56
CA LEU A 326 6.42 17.44 -6.55
C LEU A 326 5.08 16.70 -6.50
N ALA A 327 4.57 16.44 -5.30
CA ALA A 327 3.28 15.79 -5.11
C ALA A 327 2.14 16.67 -5.64
N ALA A 328 2.10 17.95 -5.28
CA ALA A 328 1.07 18.88 -5.75
C ALA A 328 1.11 19.04 -7.28
N GLY A 329 2.29 19.25 -7.87
CA GLY A 329 2.42 19.37 -9.33
C GLY A 329 2.03 18.10 -10.08
N GLY A 330 2.51 16.94 -9.61
CA GLY A 330 2.17 15.65 -10.22
C GLY A 330 0.70 15.28 -10.04
N SER A 331 0.14 15.49 -8.85
CA SER A 331 -1.29 15.24 -8.59
C SER A 331 -2.21 16.18 -9.35
N LEU A 332 -1.80 17.44 -9.56
CA LEU A 332 -2.55 18.36 -10.42
C LEU A 332 -2.57 17.88 -11.87
N LEU A 333 -1.44 17.40 -12.39
CA LEU A 333 -1.39 16.81 -13.74
C LEU A 333 -2.25 15.55 -13.85
N LEU A 334 -2.19 14.68 -12.84
CA LEU A 334 -3.03 13.47 -12.78
C LEU A 334 -4.51 13.81 -12.68
N ALA A 335 -4.88 14.78 -11.84
CA ALA A 335 -6.25 15.27 -11.70
C ALA A 335 -6.77 15.87 -13.03
N ALA A 336 -5.96 16.69 -13.70
CA ALA A 336 -6.29 17.21 -15.02
C ALA A 336 -6.44 16.09 -16.06
N GLY A 337 -5.56 15.09 -16.04
CA GLY A 337 -5.67 13.89 -16.88
C GLY A 337 -6.96 13.12 -16.61
N LEU A 338 -7.30 12.87 -15.35
CA LEU A 338 -8.55 12.21 -14.96
C LEU A 338 -9.79 12.99 -15.46
N TRP A 339 -9.76 14.31 -15.34
CA TRP A 339 -10.83 15.17 -15.81
C TRP A 339 -10.99 15.12 -17.33
N VAL A 340 -9.89 15.26 -18.09
CA VAL A 340 -9.90 15.30 -19.56
C VAL A 340 -10.26 13.93 -20.14
N PHE A 341 -9.73 12.86 -19.57
CA PHE A 341 -9.90 11.48 -20.06
C PHE A 341 -10.98 10.68 -19.34
N ARG A 342 -11.89 11.33 -18.57
CA ARG A 342 -12.92 10.63 -17.78
C ARG A 342 -13.80 9.69 -18.60
N GLU A 343 -14.24 10.11 -19.81
CA GLU A 343 -15.08 9.30 -20.68
C GLU A 343 -14.32 8.08 -21.26
N PRO A 344 -13.14 8.23 -21.87
CA PRO A 344 -12.32 7.10 -22.28
C PRO A 344 -11.98 6.13 -21.15
N LEU A 345 -11.68 6.65 -19.95
CA LEU A 345 -11.36 5.81 -18.81
C LEU A 345 -12.58 4.99 -18.33
N ALA A 346 -13.76 5.58 -18.32
CA ALA A 346 -15.00 4.87 -18.01
C ALA A 346 -15.32 3.80 -19.06
N ALA A 347 -15.16 4.13 -20.34
CA ALA A 347 -15.39 3.20 -21.47
C ALA A 347 -14.42 2.00 -21.47
N LEU A 348 -13.17 2.19 -21.04
CA LEU A 348 -12.23 1.08 -20.83
C LEU A 348 -12.66 0.14 -19.71
N GLY A 349 -13.41 0.62 -18.73
CA GLY A 349 -13.84 -0.16 -17.58
C GLY A 349 -15.09 -0.99 -17.81
N SER A 350 -16.02 -0.55 -18.66
CA SER A 350 -17.27 -1.24 -18.97
C SER A 350 -17.82 -0.84 -20.33
N PRO A 351 -18.38 -1.78 -21.10
CA PRO A 351 -19.11 -1.45 -22.34
C PRO A 351 -20.52 -0.88 -22.07
N ASP A 352 -21.06 -1.00 -20.85
CA ASP A 352 -22.39 -0.58 -20.46
C ASP A 352 -22.47 0.95 -20.28
N PRO A 353 -23.30 1.67 -21.06
CA PRO A 353 -23.45 3.13 -20.95
C PRO A 353 -23.89 3.60 -19.55
N ALA A 354 -24.77 2.86 -18.86
CA ALA A 354 -25.24 3.22 -17.54
C ALA A 354 -24.10 3.17 -16.50
N VAL A 355 -23.24 2.16 -16.58
CA VAL A 355 -22.05 2.03 -15.74
C VAL A 355 -21.04 3.14 -16.05
N GLN A 356 -20.88 3.48 -17.35
CA GLN A 356 -19.98 4.55 -17.78
C GLN A 356 -20.44 5.92 -17.24
N GLU A 357 -21.73 6.22 -17.30
CA GLU A 357 -22.29 7.48 -16.78
C GLU A 357 -21.99 7.66 -15.29
N VAL A 358 -22.21 6.60 -14.50
CA VAL A 358 -21.85 6.59 -13.07
C VAL A 358 -20.36 6.84 -12.88
N ALA A 359 -19.50 6.10 -13.61
CA ALA A 359 -18.05 6.23 -13.49
C ALA A 359 -17.57 7.64 -13.86
N VAL A 360 -18.05 8.23 -14.96
CA VAL A 360 -17.72 9.59 -15.38
C VAL A 360 -18.09 10.62 -14.30
N GLY A 361 -19.28 10.49 -13.70
CA GLY A 361 -19.72 11.38 -12.62
C GLY A 361 -18.83 11.26 -11.37
N LEU A 362 -18.39 10.06 -11.01
CA LEU A 362 -17.57 9.83 -9.83
C LEU A 362 -16.08 10.21 -10.03
N ILE A 363 -15.52 10.09 -11.24
CA ILE A 363 -14.13 10.49 -11.55
C ILE A 363 -13.87 11.95 -11.21
N VAL A 364 -14.89 12.82 -11.31
CA VAL A 364 -14.77 14.24 -10.93
C VAL A 364 -14.36 14.41 -9.47
N TYR A 365 -14.97 13.64 -8.57
CA TYR A 365 -14.62 13.67 -7.15
C TYR A 365 -13.22 13.11 -6.89
N VAL A 366 -12.81 12.06 -7.62
CA VAL A 366 -11.46 11.50 -7.51
C VAL A 366 -10.39 12.48 -7.96
N ALA A 367 -10.65 13.28 -8.99
CA ALA A 367 -9.72 14.31 -9.41
C ALA A 367 -9.46 15.36 -8.30
N GLY A 368 -10.50 15.77 -7.56
CA GLY A 368 -10.35 16.64 -6.38
C GLY A 368 -9.72 15.94 -5.19
N TYR A 369 -10.16 14.70 -4.90
CA TYR A 369 -9.64 13.84 -3.85
C TYR A 369 -8.13 13.66 -3.96
N GLN A 370 -7.61 13.38 -5.17
CA GLN A 370 -6.20 13.11 -5.43
C GLN A 370 -5.24 14.22 -4.97
N LEU A 371 -5.67 15.48 -5.00
CA LEU A 371 -4.84 16.60 -4.57
C LEU A 371 -4.61 16.57 -3.05
N PHE A 372 -5.66 16.40 -2.28
CA PHE A 372 -5.58 16.37 -0.82
C PHE A 372 -4.98 15.05 -0.32
N ASP A 373 -5.27 13.95 -1.01
CA ASP A 373 -4.69 12.64 -0.74
C ASP A 373 -3.17 12.65 -0.90
N ALA A 374 -2.64 13.29 -1.94
CA ALA A 374 -1.20 13.46 -2.10
C ALA A 374 -0.56 14.28 -0.98
N VAL A 375 -1.22 15.34 -0.53
CA VAL A 375 -0.73 16.18 0.58
C VAL A 375 -0.71 15.41 1.88
N GLN A 376 -1.82 14.73 2.24
CA GLN A 376 -1.90 13.94 3.47
C GLN A 376 -0.88 12.79 3.46
N THR A 377 -0.69 12.13 2.30
CA THR A 377 0.29 11.05 2.14
C THR A 377 1.71 11.56 2.39
N ILE A 378 2.14 12.65 1.76
CA ILE A 378 3.48 13.22 1.99
C ILE A 378 3.68 13.62 3.45
N ALA A 379 2.70 14.27 4.09
CA ALA A 379 2.76 14.65 5.49
C ALA A 379 2.88 13.41 6.40
N GLY A 380 2.05 12.40 6.18
CA GLY A 380 2.08 11.14 6.93
C GLY A 380 3.42 10.41 6.82
N PHE A 381 3.97 10.31 5.61
CA PHE A 381 5.28 9.69 5.39
C PHE A 381 6.45 10.51 5.94
N ALA A 382 6.39 11.84 5.89
CA ALA A 382 7.38 12.70 6.55
C ALA A 382 7.37 12.48 8.06
N LEU A 383 6.18 12.42 8.70
CA LEU A 383 6.00 12.11 10.12
C LEU A 383 6.56 10.73 10.49
N ARG A 384 6.41 9.72 9.63
CA ARG A 384 7.07 8.41 9.80
C ARG A 384 8.60 8.55 9.82
N GLY A 385 9.18 9.44 9.00
CA GLY A 385 10.59 9.77 9.03
C GLY A 385 11.05 10.34 10.38
N TYR A 386 10.19 11.08 11.08
CA TYR A 386 10.41 11.56 12.46
C TYR A 386 10.00 10.54 13.55
N HIS A 387 9.61 9.31 13.18
CA HIS A 387 9.08 8.26 14.08
C HIS A 387 7.77 8.66 14.81
N VAL A 388 7.03 9.62 14.29
CA VAL A 388 5.72 10.05 14.81
C VAL A 388 4.64 9.28 14.06
N THR A 389 4.00 8.30 14.70
CA THR A 389 3.04 7.38 14.03
C THR A 389 1.70 7.26 14.74
N LEU A 390 1.66 7.46 16.06
CA LEU A 390 0.44 7.29 16.85
C LEU A 390 -0.60 8.38 16.59
N VAL A 391 -0.18 9.66 16.60
CA VAL A 391 -1.09 10.79 16.33
C VAL A 391 -1.62 10.76 14.90
N PRO A 392 -0.80 10.48 13.86
CA PRO A 392 -1.31 10.24 12.51
C PRO A 392 -2.37 9.14 12.43
N LEU A 393 -2.26 8.05 13.19
CA LEU A 393 -3.30 7.03 13.25
C LEU A 393 -4.65 7.62 13.74
N GLY A 394 -4.63 8.44 14.80
CA GLY A 394 -5.82 9.13 15.32
C GLY A 394 -6.45 10.04 14.26
N VAL A 395 -5.62 10.80 13.52
CA VAL A 395 -6.08 11.65 12.42
C VAL A 395 -6.72 10.81 11.31
N HIS A 396 -6.08 9.71 10.89
CA HIS A 396 -6.63 8.82 9.85
C HIS A 396 -7.95 8.18 10.30
N LEU A 397 -8.02 7.68 11.54
CA LEU A 397 -9.25 7.07 12.08
C LEU A 397 -10.42 8.06 12.04
N THR A 398 -10.21 9.27 12.54
CA THR A 398 -11.24 10.31 12.55
C THR A 398 -11.61 10.74 11.14
N SER A 399 -10.63 10.97 10.28
CA SER A 399 -10.87 11.45 8.91
C SER A 399 -11.59 10.40 8.07
N PHE A 400 -11.07 9.17 7.99
CA PHE A 400 -11.63 8.17 7.07
C PHE A 400 -12.88 7.48 7.59
N TRP A 401 -12.97 7.22 8.91
CA TRP A 401 -14.15 6.53 9.46
C TRP A 401 -15.27 7.50 9.85
N ALA A 402 -14.96 8.59 10.58
CA ALA A 402 -16.02 9.51 10.98
C ALA A 402 -16.48 10.39 9.80
N PHE A 403 -15.56 11.13 9.17
CA PHE A 403 -15.93 12.03 8.07
C PHE A 403 -16.14 11.28 6.76
N GLY A 404 -15.23 10.36 6.37
CA GLY A 404 -15.31 9.65 5.10
C GLY A 404 -16.47 8.66 5.05
N LEU A 405 -16.47 7.66 5.95
CA LEU A 405 -17.48 6.61 5.94
C LEU A 405 -18.80 7.08 6.57
N GLY A 406 -18.75 7.66 7.77
CA GLY A 406 -19.96 8.14 8.47
C GLY A 406 -20.60 9.32 7.75
N GLY A 407 -19.83 10.34 7.39
CA GLY A 407 -20.32 11.47 6.58
C GLY A 407 -20.79 11.02 5.20
N GLY A 408 -20.09 10.04 4.59
CA GLY A 408 -20.47 9.46 3.31
C GLY A 408 -21.80 8.72 3.36
N TYR A 409 -22.02 7.91 4.40
CA TYR A 409 -23.30 7.25 4.61
C TYR A 409 -24.44 8.26 4.70
N TRP A 410 -24.24 9.31 5.47
CA TRP A 410 -25.26 10.35 5.63
C TRP A 410 -25.52 11.07 4.30
N LEU A 411 -24.49 11.60 3.62
CA LEU A 411 -24.67 12.28 2.33
C LEU A 411 -25.27 11.39 1.26
N ALA A 412 -24.99 10.08 1.29
CA ALA A 412 -25.48 9.14 0.30
C ALA A 412 -26.96 8.80 0.46
N PHE A 413 -27.42 8.60 1.71
CA PHE A 413 -28.76 8.07 1.98
C PHE A 413 -29.74 9.06 2.59
N GLU A 414 -29.26 9.99 3.43
CA GLU A 414 -30.13 10.97 4.13
C GLU A 414 -30.09 12.37 3.48
N GLY A 415 -28.95 12.72 2.83
CA GLY A 415 -28.70 14.08 2.36
C GLY A 415 -28.36 15.05 3.50
N LEU A 416 -28.39 16.34 3.24
CA LEU A 416 -28.09 17.38 4.22
C LEU A 416 -29.27 18.36 4.29
N ALA A 417 -30.22 18.10 5.16
CA ALA A 417 -31.45 18.91 5.31
C ALA A 417 -31.15 20.39 5.56
N VAL A 418 -30.12 20.72 6.36
CA VAL A 418 -29.70 22.11 6.66
C VAL A 418 -29.25 22.87 5.42
N ALA A 419 -28.69 22.18 4.42
CA ALA A 419 -28.20 22.77 3.18
C ALA A 419 -29.13 22.47 1.98
N SER A 420 -30.30 21.87 2.21
CA SER A 420 -31.24 21.43 1.15
C SER A 420 -30.58 20.53 0.09
N ILE A 421 -29.60 19.70 0.49
CA ILE A 421 -28.91 18.76 -0.39
C ILE A 421 -29.66 17.43 -0.31
N PRO A 422 -30.21 16.93 -1.44
CA PRO A 422 -30.87 15.62 -1.48
C PRO A 422 -29.83 14.48 -1.33
N PRO A 423 -30.27 13.23 -1.07
CA PRO A 423 -29.41 12.07 -1.08
C PRO A 423 -28.61 11.95 -2.38
N MET A 424 -27.28 11.88 -2.24
CA MET A 424 -26.34 11.94 -3.37
C MET A 424 -25.92 10.55 -3.90
N GLY A 425 -26.37 9.46 -3.27
CA GLY A 425 -25.96 8.11 -3.66
C GLY A 425 -24.44 7.91 -3.55
N ALA A 426 -23.83 7.24 -4.55
CA ALA A 426 -22.39 6.98 -4.55
C ALA A 426 -21.55 8.27 -4.57
N ALA A 427 -22.04 9.35 -5.17
CA ALA A 427 -21.37 10.66 -5.17
C ALA A 427 -21.20 11.22 -3.76
N GLY A 428 -22.16 10.97 -2.85
CA GLY A 428 -22.09 11.37 -1.45
C GLY A 428 -20.90 10.76 -0.72
N PHE A 429 -20.60 9.46 -0.97
CA PHE A 429 -19.42 8.80 -0.42
C PHE A 429 -18.10 9.38 -0.95
N TRP A 430 -18.01 9.67 -2.24
CA TRP A 430 -16.80 10.25 -2.83
C TRP A 430 -16.61 11.72 -2.42
N CYS A 431 -17.69 12.47 -2.26
CA CYS A 431 -17.64 13.81 -1.68
C CYS A 431 -17.13 13.78 -0.24
N ALA A 432 -17.65 12.88 0.58
CA ALA A 432 -17.18 12.69 1.96
C ALA A 432 -15.72 12.20 2.02
N ALA A 433 -15.28 11.33 1.11
CA ALA A 433 -13.89 10.91 1.01
C ALA A 433 -12.97 12.08 0.65
N LEU A 434 -13.39 12.99 -0.23
CA LEU A 434 -12.67 14.23 -0.53
C LEU A 434 -12.54 15.11 0.71
N ILE A 435 -13.62 15.30 1.47
CA ILE A 435 -13.60 16.04 2.73
C ILE A 435 -12.71 15.37 3.75
N ALA A 436 -12.76 14.06 3.87
CA ALA A 436 -11.93 13.26 4.78
C ALA A 436 -10.44 13.43 4.49
N THR A 437 -10.03 13.38 3.22
CA THR A 437 -8.63 13.63 2.85
C THR A 437 -8.19 15.05 3.07
N LEU A 438 -9.07 16.04 2.89
CA LEU A 438 -8.81 17.44 3.25
C LEU A 438 -8.58 17.59 4.76
N VAL A 439 -9.45 17.01 5.59
CA VAL A 439 -9.30 17.02 7.06
C VAL A 439 -8.00 16.32 7.48
N ALA A 440 -7.68 15.16 6.89
CA ALA A 440 -6.43 14.46 7.12
C ALA A 440 -5.22 15.32 6.72
N ALA A 441 -5.27 15.97 5.56
CA ALA A 441 -4.20 16.84 5.08
C ALA A 441 -3.96 18.01 6.04
N ILE A 442 -5.00 18.70 6.48
CA ILE A 442 -4.89 19.80 7.44
C ILE A 442 -4.28 19.31 8.77
N GLY A 443 -4.82 18.20 9.32
CA GLY A 443 -4.36 17.66 10.59
C GLY A 443 -2.90 17.19 10.55
N LEU A 444 -2.52 16.43 9.50
CA LEU A 444 -1.16 15.91 9.36
C LEU A 444 -0.14 16.98 9.01
N VAL A 445 -0.49 17.96 8.17
CA VAL A 445 0.39 19.09 7.87
C VAL A 445 0.60 19.96 9.11
N GLY A 446 -0.45 20.25 9.87
CA GLY A 446 -0.35 20.98 11.13
C GLY A 446 0.55 20.27 12.14
N LEU A 447 0.36 18.95 12.32
CA LEU A 447 1.22 18.13 13.17
C LEU A 447 2.69 18.12 12.69
N LEU A 448 2.90 18.00 11.37
CA LEU A 448 4.25 18.00 10.79
C LEU A 448 4.97 19.33 11.05
N PHE A 449 4.29 20.45 10.86
CA PHE A 449 4.82 21.77 11.19
C PHE A 449 5.24 21.87 12.65
N TRP A 450 4.38 21.41 13.56
CA TRP A 450 4.66 21.42 14.99
C TRP A 450 5.89 20.57 15.32
N VAL A 451 5.98 19.35 14.77
CA VAL A 451 7.15 18.47 14.95
C VAL A 451 8.43 19.12 14.40
N GLN A 452 8.39 19.74 13.24
CA GLN A 452 9.54 20.43 12.65
C GLN A 452 10.01 21.61 13.51
N LEU A 453 9.08 22.38 14.07
CA LEU A 453 9.42 23.49 14.98
C LEU A 453 10.11 22.99 16.26
N LEU A 454 9.61 21.89 16.85
CA LEU A 454 10.25 21.28 18.03
C LEU A 454 11.68 20.83 17.71
N LYS A 455 11.87 20.15 16.57
CA LYS A 455 13.18 19.66 16.15
C LYS A 455 14.20 20.76 15.87
N ARG A 456 13.76 21.90 15.36
CA ARG A 456 14.62 23.08 15.23
C ARG A 456 15.07 23.61 16.57
N ARG A 457 14.15 23.69 17.55
CA ARG A 457 14.46 24.18 18.91
C ARG A 457 15.45 23.28 19.63
N GLU A 458 15.27 21.94 19.55
CA GLU A 458 16.19 20.95 20.12
C GLU A 458 17.63 21.15 19.61
N VAL A 459 17.82 21.39 18.30
CA VAL A 459 19.17 21.59 17.72
C VAL A 459 19.75 22.97 18.03
N SER A 460 18.90 24.00 18.20
CA SER A 460 19.35 25.36 18.55
C SER A 460 19.67 25.55 20.04
N GLY A 461 19.52 24.53 20.87
CA GLY A 461 19.77 24.61 22.31
C GLY A 461 18.80 25.51 23.10
N ARG A 462 17.59 25.74 22.55
CA ARG A 462 16.56 26.61 23.15
C ARG A 462 15.42 25.81 23.81
N VAL A 463 15.65 24.54 24.11
CA VAL A 463 14.76 23.68 24.91
C VAL A 463 15.51 23.14 26.11
#